data_9f09695b4bbc60e329478ac93390b14a
#
_entry.id   9f09695b4bbc60e329478ac93390b14a
#
_cell.length_a   1.000
_cell.length_b   1.000
_cell.length_c   1.000
_cell.angle_alpha   90.00
_cell.angle_beta   90.00
_cell.angle_gamma   90.00
#
_symmetry.space_group_name_H-M   'P 1'
#
loop_
_entity.id
_entity.type
_entity.pdbx_description
1 polymer ?
#
loop_
_entity_poly.entity_id
_entity_poly.type
_entity_poly.pdbx_seq_one_letter_code
_entity_poly.pdbx_strand_id
1 'polypeptide(L)'
;SKLSKVGISLFAVFCMMACHTGEIDHNYENMVYVNQNSLNLFFGDTEQLTASPTESTFEWTSEDPSVATVNNEGLVTATGVGNTQIIITQGEWTQTVDVTVSLPTSKEVLARAGNKRVLIEVTIDNEKVQKMNVVCNNNDSSIEEDVNYKSGVFKFYYDDLEENKKYDFTVTCIDRYGNQSKPINVSANVYGESFQSTLSNRTVEVATRFGNGLVVKWKDRPGSCVLNYKDEAGKEVTKYITSGETNSYLLDFGSDLSYATYAVPESNAADTFYVAPAILDNYEDLRSILSASETREISVFNFDLGGEGIGYHDDSANNEAGYNYRSEKGDDNSPGVDLEFGMNIGYTGEGEWQMFTLDVQDAGTYAFDLFRSVNNGNGGYYSLEVDGVPTNSVYMINDNDWSAFKWQHATYPENQPKLHFTKGKHTVKLVIGEGGNFNYKF
;
A
#
# COMPACT_ATOMS: atom_id res chain seq x y z
N SER A 1 -2.34 18.97 30.41
CA SER A 1 -2.48 20.44 30.46
C SER A 1 -2.40 20.99 29.04
N LYS A 2 -3.55 21.35 28.50
CA LYS A 2 -3.67 22.01 27.19
C LYS A 2 -3.61 23.51 27.43
N LEU A 3 -2.55 24.17 26.99
CA LEU A 3 -2.48 25.60 26.86
C LEU A 3 -3.13 25.97 25.52
N SER A 4 -4.24 26.68 25.60
CA SER A 4 -4.85 27.38 24.45
C SER A 4 -3.93 28.53 24.05
N LYS A 5 -3.48 28.53 22.81
CA LYS A 5 -2.79 29.69 22.22
C LYS A 5 -3.86 30.70 21.79
N VAL A 6 -4.06 31.71 22.60
CA VAL A 6 -4.70 32.95 22.18
C VAL A 6 -3.68 33.69 21.32
N GLY A 7 -3.92 33.76 20.02
CA GLY A 7 -3.14 34.52 19.10
C GLY A 7 -3.48 36.01 19.26
N ILE A 8 -2.64 36.77 19.96
CA ILE A 8 -2.69 38.22 19.93
C ILE A 8 -2.05 38.66 18.61
N SER A 9 -2.90 39.07 17.66
CA SER A 9 -2.44 39.73 16.45
C SER A 9 -2.07 41.18 16.78
N LEU A 10 -0.78 41.44 16.96
CA LEU A 10 -0.23 42.77 17.12
C LEU A 10 -0.11 43.43 15.74
N PHE A 11 -1.11 44.20 15.33
CA PHE A 11 -0.98 45.07 14.15
C PHE A 11 -0.06 46.25 14.47
N ALA A 12 1.19 46.17 14.01
CA ALA A 12 2.09 47.35 14.00
C ALA A 12 1.69 48.24 12.84
N VAL A 13 1.02 49.34 13.13
CA VAL A 13 0.81 50.43 12.18
C VAL A 13 2.15 51.18 12.02
N PHE A 14 2.80 50.98 10.87
CA PHE A 14 3.98 51.78 10.49
C PHE A 14 3.50 53.15 9.99
N CYS A 15 3.59 54.15 10.83
CA CYS A 15 3.36 55.55 10.44
C CYS A 15 4.66 56.12 9.82
N MET A 16 4.69 56.26 8.47
CA MET A 16 5.76 57.05 7.83
C MET A 16 5.47 58.55 8.06
N MET A 17 6.27 59.17 8.90
CA MET A 17 6.28 60.64 9.05
C MET A 17 6.86 61.26 7.79
N ALA A 18 6.02 61.83 6.96
CA ALA A 18 6.43 62.87 6.03
C ALA A 18 6.34 64.22 6.79
N CYS A 19 7.46 64.87 7.04
CA CYS A 19 7.47 66.21 7.57
C CYS A 19 6.79 67.19 6.58
N HIS A 20 5.55 67.60 6.89
CA HIS A 20 4.93 68.77 6.33
C HIS A 20 4.57 69.66 7.51
N THR A 21 5.12 70.87 7.54
CA THR A 21 4.75 71.95 8.46
C THR A 21 3.41 72.55 8.05
N GLY A 22 2.35 71.89 8.42
CA GLY A 22 1.00 72.33 8.40
C GLY A 22 0.30 71.69 9.59
N GLU A 23 -0.46 72.44 10.35
CA GLU A 23 -1.26 71.88 11.44
C GLU A 23 -2.09 70.71 10.91
N ILE A 24 -1.65 69.50 11.30
CA ILE A 24 -2.44 68.30 11.08
C ILE A 24 -3.46 68.35 12.22
N ASP A 25 -4.72 68.63 11.85
CA ASP A 25 -5.85 68.49 12.75
C ASP A 25 -5.99 66.98 13.08
N HIS A 26 -5.41 66.58 14.20
CA HIS A 26 -5.41 65.20 14.67
C HIS A 26 -6.79 64.88 15.32
N ASN A 27 -7.82 64.84 14.55
CA ASN A 27 -9.13 64.39 15.00
C ASN A 27 -9.21 62.85 15.05
N TYR A 28 -8.08 62.16 15.32
CA TYR A 28 -8.05 60.71 15.49
C TYR A 28 -8.68 60.22 16.82
N GLU A 29 -8.95 61.17 17.74
CA GLU A 29 -9.51 60.83 19.07
C GLU A 29 -10.94 60.39 19.04
N ASN A 30 -11.64 60.55 17.89
CA ASN A 30 -13.07 60.21 17.77
C ASN A 30 -13.38 59.11 16.76
N MET A 31 -12.36 58.41 16.23
CA MET A 31 -12.62 57.29 15.29
C MET A 31 -13.09 56.06 16.07
N VAL A 32 -14.18 55.44 15.57
CA VAL A 32 -14.69 54.17 16.09
C VAL A 32 -13.85 53.00 15.54
N TYR A 33 -13.33 52.17 16.41
CA TYR A 33 -12.64 50.95 16.07
C TYR A 33 -13.38 49.78 16.69
N VAL A 34 -13.53 48.69 15.95
CA VAL A 34 -14.12 47.42 16.45
C VAL A 34 -13.10 46.32 16.40
N ASN A 35 -13.23 45.35 17.33
CA ASN A 35 -12.30 44.25 17.47
C ASN A 35 -12.35 43.26 16.28
N GLN A 36 -13.45 43.26 15.51
CA GLN A 36 -13.65 42.38 14.35
C GLN A 36 -14.40 43.14 13.26
N ASN A 37 -14.02 42.93 11.99
CA ASN A 37 -14.67 43.53 10.83
C ASN A 37 -15.71 42.60 10.18
N SER A 38 -15.71 41.35 10.52
CA SER A 38 -16.68 40.34 10.06
C SER A 38 -16.89 39.22 11.08
N LEU A 39 -18.10 38.70 11.12
CA LEU A 39 -18.52 37.57 11.91
C LEU A 39 -19.11 36.47 11.02
N ASN A 40 -18.65 35.23 11.20
CA ASN A 40 -19.28 34.06 10.63
C ASN A 40 -19.85 33.23 11.79
N LEU A 41 -21.17 33.23 11.90
CA LEU A 41 -21.90 32.61 13.00
C LEU A 41 -22.79 31.48 12.49
N PHE A 42 -23.07 30.52 13.36
CA PHE A 42 -24.15 29.59 13.13
C PHE A 42 -25.43 30.08 13.85
N PHE A 43 -26.59 29.67 13.37
CA PHE A 43 -27.85 29.99 14.00
C PHE A 43 -27.82 29.74 15.52
N GLY A 44 -28.22 30.73 16.31
CA GLY A 44 -28.21 30.67 17.75
C GLY A 44 -26.85 30.94 18.44
N ASP A 45 -25.80 31.21 17.69
CA ASP A 45 -24.52 31.64 18.27
C ASP A 45 -24.57 33.10 18.71
N THR A 46 -23.70 33.43 19.67
CA THR A 46 -23.48 34.78 20.14
C THR A 46 -22.01 35.14 20.07
N GLU A 47 -21.73 36.38 19.72
CA GLU A 47 -20.34 36.90 19.68
C GLU A 47 -20.28 38.30 20.26
N GLN A 48 -19.27 38.58 21.08
CA GLN A 48 -19.08 39.89 21.70
C GLN A 48 -18.22 40.80 20.83
N LEU A 49 -18.81 41.85 20.26
CA LEU A 49 -18.07 42.95 19.69
C LEU A 49 -17.70 43.96 20.76
N THR A 50 -16.51 44.51 20.63
CA THR A 50 -16.04 45.61 21.47
C THR A 50 -15.62 46.78 20.58
N ALA A 51 -15.99 47.99 20.99
CA ALA A 51 -15.63 49.19 20.28
C ALA A 51 -14.69 50.07 21.13
N SER A 52 -13.87 50.86 20.48
CA SER A 52 -12.95 51.80 21.10
C SER A 52 -13.16 53.21 20.55
N PRO A 53 -12.90 54.26 21.37
CA PRO A 53 -12.36 54.23 22.72
C PRO A 53 -13.37 53.72 23.77
N THR A 54 -12.92 52.91 24.74
CA THR A 54 -13.82 52.19 25.68
C THR A 54 -14.57 53.10 26.65
N GLU A 55 -14.20 54.34 26.77
CA GLU A 55 -14.86 55.33 27.63
C GLU A 55 -16.04 56.04 26.91
N SER A 56 -16.25 55.71 25.67
CA SER A 56 -17.32 56.28 24.83
C SER A 56 -18.61 55.45 24.88
N THR A 57 -19.74 56.10 24.70
CA THR A 57 -21.04 55.41 24.48
C THR A 57 -21.22 55.18 22.99
N PHE A 58 -21.51 53.96 22.59
CA PHE A 58 -21.84 53.55 21.21
C PHE A 58 -23.30 53.21 21.06
N GLU A 59 -23.85 53.57 19.89
CA GLU A 59 -25.11 53.04 19.44
C GLU A 59 -24.88 51.82 18.55
N TRP A 60 -25.51 50.73 18.89
CA TRP A 60 -25.42 49.47 18.18
C TRP A 60 -26.72 49.15 17.51
N THR A 61 -26.73 48.97 16.20
CA THR A 61 -27.91 48.59 15.43
C THR A 61 -27.60 47.51 14.43
N SER A 62 -28.56 46.66 14.18
CA SER A 62 -28.51 45.68 13.08
C SER A 62 -29.29 46.18 11.89
N GLU A 63 -28.74 46.05 10.70
CA GLU A 63 -29.43 46.41 9.44
C GLU A 63 -30.61 45.45 9.20
N ASP A 64 -30.46 44.16 9.53
CA ASP A 64 -31.52 43.15 9.51
C ASP A 64 -31.54 42.30 10.80
N PRO A 65 -32.34 42.68 11.78
CA PRO A 65 -32.49 41.93 13.03
C PRO A 65 -33.11 40.55 12.86
N SER A 66 -33.67 40.21 11.71
CA SER A 66 -34.14 38.86 11.43
C SER A 66 -32.97 37.88 11.17
N VAL A 67 -31.81 38.40 10.78
CA VAL A 67 -30.57 37.62 10.57
C VAL A 67 -29.70 37.63 11.81
N ALA A 68 -29.42 38.82 12.37
CA ALA A 68 -28.69 38.93 13.63
C ALA A 68 -29.16 40.17 14.40
N THR A 69 -29.28 40.05 15.73
CA THR A 69 -29.51 41.17 16.63
C THR A 69 -28.26 41.58 17.34
N VAL A 70 -28.20 42.81 17.84
CA VAL A 70 -27.13 43.30 18.70
C VAL A 70 -27.76 44.06 19.88
N ASN A 71 -27.20 43.87 21.09
CA ASN A 71 -27.63 44.64 22.25
C ASN A 71 -26.74 45.89 22.45
N ASN A 72 -27.12 46.75 23.42
CA ASN A 72 -26.40 47.98 23.73
C ASN A 72 -24.98 47.79 24.22
N GLU A 73 -24.58 46.56 24.56
CA GLU A 73 -23.24 46.19 25.05
C GLU A 73 -22.41 45.59 23.93
N GLY A 74 -22.94 45.47 22.70
CA GLY A 74 -22.24 44.91 21.52
C GLY A 74 -22.32 43.40 21.43
N LEU A 75 -23.19 42.72 22.22
CA LEU A 75 -23.40 41.29 22.07
C LEU A 75 -24.28 41.00 20.85
N VAL A 76 -23.70 40.40 19.83
CA VAL A 76 -24.41 39.97 18.61
C VAL A 76 -24.98 38.58 18.84
N THR A 77 -26.24 38.37 18.42
CA THR A 77 -26.93 37.08 18.44
C THR A 77 -27.43 36.73 17.06
N ALA A 78 -27.05 35.58 16.54
CA ALA A 78 -27.49 35.03 15.26
C ALA A 78 -28.95 34.50 15.37
N THR A 79 -29.91 35.11 14.69
CA THR A 79 -31.35 34.83 14.81
C THR A 79 -31.98 34.22 13.56
N GLY A 80 -31.29 34.29 12.39
CA GLY A 80 -31.76 33.72 11.13
C GLY A 80 -30.64 33.57 10.13
N VAL A 81 -30.80 32.67 9.17
CA VAL A 81 -29.81 32.44 8.09
C VAL A 81 -29.79 33.58 7.10
N GLY A 82 -28.64 34.12 6.79
CA GLY A 82 -28.49 35.22 5.84
C GLY A 82 -27.25 36.06 6.10
N ASN A 83 -27.24 37.25 5.49
CA ASN A 83 -26.18 38.23 5.68
C ASN A 83 -26.82 39.54 6.17
N THR A 84 -26.15 40.21 7.08
CA THR A 84 -26.52 41.52 7.59
C THR A 84 -25.27 42.30 8.01
N GLN A 85 -25.45 43.56 8.41
CA GLN A 85 -24.38 44.36 9.02
C GLN A 85 -24.81 44.81 10.42
N ILE A 86 -23.87 44.82 11.32
CA ILE A 86 -23.98 45.53 12.59
C ILE A 86 -23.32 46.88 12.41
N ILE A 87 -24.07 47.92 12.71
CA ILE A 87 -23.67 49.32 12.58
C ILE A 87 -23.38 49.86 13.98
N ILE A 88 -22.21 50.43 14.13
CA ILE A 88 -21.73 51.03 15.37
C ILE A 88 -21.55 52.51 15.13
N THR A 89 -22.23 53.35 15.89
CA THR A 89 -22.22 54.79 15.70
C THR A 89 -21.80 55.48 16.99
N GLN A 90 -20.97 56.51 16.85
CA GLN A 90 -20.60 57.47 17.89
C GLN A 90 -20.56 58.88 17.28
N GLY A 91 -21.54 59.73 17.59
CA GLY A 91 -21.66 61.06 16.98
C GLY A 91 -21.78 60.97 15.46
N GLU A 92 -20.84 61.52 14.73
CA GLU A 92 -20.81 61.46 13.26
C GLU A 92 -20.04 60.26 12.69
N TRP A 93 -19.38 59.48 13.56
CA TRP A 93 -18.57 58.34 13.15
C TRP A 93 -19.35 57.06 13.14
N THR A 94 -19.23 56.28 12.03
CA THR A 94 -19.91 55.02 11.84
C THR A 94 -18.91 53.96 11.40
N GLN A 95 -18.98 52.75 11.99
CA GLN A 95 -18.27 51.57 11.58
C GLN A 95 -19.27 50.44 11.38
N THR A 96 -18.94 49.53 10.43
CA THR A 96 -19.80 48.37 10.16
C THR A 96 -19.04 47.06 10.35
N VAL A 97 -19.74 46.03 10.78
CA VAL A 97 -19.27 44.65 10.87
C VAL A 97 -20.19 43.77 10.04
N ASP A 98 -19.62 43.10 9.05
CA ASP A 98 -20.36 42.15 8.23
C ASP A 98 -20.68 40.90 9.04
N VAL A 99 -21.93 40.46 9.04
CA VAL A 99 -22.37 39.25 9.72
C VAL A 99 -22.98 38.28 8.74
N THR A 100 -22.41 37.08 8.68
CA THR A 100 -22.96 35.93 7.93
C THR A 100 -23.45 34.90 8.92
N VAL A 101 -24.73 34.53 8.86
CA VAL A 101 -25.30 33.44 9.64
C VAL A 101 -25.62 32.27 8.74
N SER A 102 -25.14 31.10 9.10
CA SER A 102 -25.34 29.85 8.36
C SER A 102 -25.89 28.74 9.26
N LEU A 103 -26.32 27.65 8.64
CA LEU A 103 -26.58 26.38 9.31
C LEU A 103 -25.37 25.45 9.19
N PRO A 104 -25.11 24.63 10.21
CA PRO A 104 -24.03 23.67 10.15
C PRO A 104 -24.31 22.62 9.08
N THR A 105 -23.29 22.28 8.31
CA THR A 105 -23.36 21.28 7.24
C THR A 105 -22.19 20.29 7.33
N SER A 106 -22.25 19.20 6.58
CA SER A 106 -21.12 18.31 6.42
C SER A 106 -19.99 18.94 5.61
N LYS A 107 -18.76 18.56 5.92
CA LYS A 107 -17.57 18.96 5.16
C LYS A 107 -17.49 18.26 3.81
N GLU A 108 -17.80 16.96 3.80
CA GLU A 108 -17.73 16.11 2.61
C GLU A 108 -18.78 15.02 2.69
N VAL A 109 -19.34 14.65 1.55
CA VAL A 109 -20.25 13.51 1.39
C VAL A 109 -19.79 12.70 0.19
N LEU A 110 -19.55 11.41 0.40
CA LEU A 110 -19.13 10.45 -0.62
C LEU A 110 -20.14 9.32 -0.70
N ALA A 111 -20.58 8.99 -1.92
CA ALA A 111 -21.35 7.77 -2.18
C ALA A 111 -20.44 6.76 -2.86
N ARG A 112 -20.35 5.57 -2.29
CA ARG A 112 -19.49 4.49 -2.76
C ARG A 112 -20.30 3.30 -3.23
N ALA A 113 -20.02 2.90 -4.46
CA ALA A 113 -20.62 1.72 -5.07
C ALA A 113 -20.24 0.43 -4.33
N GLY A 114 -21.20 -0.49 -4.18
CA GLY A 114 -20.96 -1.77 -3.50
C GLY A 114 -21.72 -2.94 -4.14
N ASN A 115 -21.60 -4.10 -3.51
CA ASN A 115 -22.26 -5.33 -3.91
C ASN A 115 -23.69 -5.37 -3.36
N LYS A 116 -24.67 -5.07 -4.23
CA LYS A 116 -26.09 -4.92 -3.89
C LYS A 116 -26.33 -3.88 -2.78
N ARG A 117 -25.41 -2.92 -2.66
CA ARG A 117 -25.47 -1.87 -1.65
C ARG A 117 -24.75 -0.58 -2.08
N VAL A 118 -25.03 0.49 -1.34
CA VAL A 118 -24.28 1.74 -1.38
C VAL A 118 -23.83 2.11 0.03
N LEU A 119 -22.60 2.56 0.16
CA LEU A 119 -22.08 3.19 1.36
C LEU A 119 -22.05 4.71 1.16
N ILE A 120 -22.75 5.43 2.03
CA ILE A 120 -22.62 6.90 2.14
C ILE A 120 -21.70 7.23 3.29
N GLU A 121 -20.59 7.90 3.00
CA GLU A 121 -19.67 8.43 4.02
C GLU A 121 -19.85 9.94 4.14
N VAL A 122 -20.13 10.39 5.36
CA VAL A 122 -20.36 11.81 5.66
C VAL A 122 -19.30 12.27 6.65
N THR A 123 -18.47 13.22 6.26
CA THR A 123 -17.49 13.86 7.13
C THR A 123 -18.05 15.08 7.80
N ILE A 124 -18.07 15.09 9.12
CA ILE A 124 -18.45 16.25 9.95
C ILE A 124 -17.19 16.79 10.62
N ASP A 125 -16.93 18.08 10.48
CA ASP A 125 -15.87 18.82 11.17
C ASP A 125 -16.42 19.96 12.04
N ASN A 126 -17.76 19.98 12.25
CA ASN A 126 -18.51 21.04 12.90
C ASN A 126 -19.29 20.50 14.11
N GLU A 127 -18.96 21.01 15.28
CA GLU A 127 -19.59 20.63 16.55
C GLU A 127 -21.02 21.20 16.76
N LYS A 128 -21.63 21.84 15.75
CA LYS A 128 -22.99 22.33 15.79
C LYS A 128 -24.01 21.35 15.19
N VAL A 129 -23.56 20.29 14.52
CA VAL A 129 -24.43 19.25 13.97
C VAL A 129 -24.89 18.34 15.11
N GLN A 130 -26.19 18.25 15.32
CA GLN A 130 -26.79 17.33 16.28
C GLN A 130 -27.11 15.99 15.64
N LYS A 131 -27.75 16.04 14.47
CA LYS A 131 -28.21 14.87 13.72
C LYS A 131 -27.90 14.99 12.23
N MET A 132 -27.91 13.85 11.56
CA MET A 132 -27.92 13.79 10.09
C MET A 132 -29.09 12.94 9.62
N ASN A 133 -29.65 13.31 8.48
CA ASN A 133 -30.62 12.51 7.76
C ASN A 133 -30.08 12.21 6.35
N VAL A 134 -30.04 10.93 5.99
CA VAL A 134 -29.65 10.44 4.66
C VAL A 134 -30.86 9.76 4.05
N VAL A 135 -31.28 10.22 2.89
CA VAL A 135 -32.46 9.70 2.17
C VAL A 135 -32.02 9.08 0.85
N CYS A 136 -32.44 7.86 0.60
CA CYS A 136 -32.34 7.23 -0.72
C CYS A 136 -33.57 7.67 -1.57
N ASN A 137 -33.33 8.52 -2.56
CA ASN A 137 -34.43 9.16 -3.32
C ASN A 137 -35.17 8.18 -4.26
N ASN A 138 -34.58 7.00 -4.53
CA ASN A 138 -35.18 6.01 -5.43
C ASN A 138 -36.27 5.16 -4.76
N ASN A 139 -36.26 5.05 -3.45
CA ASN A 139 -37.20 4.21 -2.68
C ASN A 139 -37.73 4.89 -1.39
N ASP A 140 -37.41 6.15 -1.21
CA ASP A 140 -37.80 7.00 -0.06
C ASP A 140 -37.35 6.42 1.32
N SER A 141 -36.41 5.47 1.33
CA SER A 141 -35.84 4.99 2.59
C SER A 141 -34.89 6.04 3.18
N SER A 142 -34.94 6.21 4.50
CA SER A 142 -34.10 7.19 5.19
C SER A 142 -33.46 6.60 6.43
N ILE A 143 -32.25 7.07 6.72
CA ILE A 143 -31.50 6.77 7.94
C ILE A 143 -31.21 8.10 8.64
N GLU A 144 -31.67 8.22 9.89
CA GLU A 144 -31.33 9.33 10.77
C GLU A 144 -30.30 8.85 11.81
N GLU A 145 -29.25 9.63 12.00
CA GLU A 145 -28.15 9.32 12.92
C GLU A 145 -27.89 10.52 13.84
N ASP A 146 -27.78 10.24 15.14
CA ASP A 146 -27.40 11.21 16.16
C ASP A 146 -25.87 11.42 16.14
N VAL A 147 -25.44 12.58 15.65
CA VAL A 147 -24.03 13.00 15.63
C VAL A 147 -23.55 13.44 17.00
N ASN A 148 -24.46 14.00 17.79
CA ASN A 148 -24.21 14.49 19.14
C ASN A 148 -23.01 15.45 19.23
N TYR A 149 -22.87 16.36 18.27
CA TYR A 149 -21.86 17.43 18.21
C TYR A 149 -20.41 16.89 18.10
N LYS A 150 -20.24 15.71 17.52
CA LYS A 150 -18.91 15.09 17.32
C LYS A 150 -18.44 15.26 15.90
N SER A 151 -17.17 15.61 15.76
CA SER A 151 -16.48 15.54 14.46
C SER A 151 -16.07 14.10 14.15
N GLY A 152 -16.09 13.73 12.87
CA GLY A 152 -15.70 12.40 12.43
C GLY A 152 -16.32 12.02 11.09
N VAL A 153 -16.07 10.77 10.69
CA VAL A 153 -16.67 10.15 9.50
C VAL A 153 -17.77 9.19 9.94
N PHE A 154 -18.97 9.42 9.44
CA PHE A 154 -20.16 8.61 9.70
C PHE A 154 -20.48 7.80 8.45
N LYS A 155 -20.88 6.53 8.65
CA LYS A 155 -21.12 5.57 7.59
C LYS A 155 -22.54 5.05 7.59
N PHE A 156 -23.21 5.20 6.45
CA PHE A 156 -24.60 4.77 6.25
C PHE A 156 -24.62 3.70 5.16
N TYR A 157 -25.10 2.52 5.48
CA TYR A 157 -25.22 1.40 4.54
C TYR A 157 -26.66 1.25 4.08
N TYR A 158 -26.83 1.25 2.76
CA TYR A 158 -28.08 0.93 2.10
C TYR A 158 -27.92 -0.40 1.40
N ASP A 159 -28.36 -1.46 2.04
CA ASP A 159 -28.24 -2.84 1.58
C ASP A 159 -29.48 -3.27 0.73
N ASP A 160 -29.41 -4.47 0.14
CA ASP A 160 -30.47 -5.10 -0.65
C ASP A 160 -30.96 -4.25 -1.84
N LEU A 161 -30.07 -3.47 -2.42
CA LEU A 161 -30.35 -2.68 -3.61
C LEU A 161 -30.20 -3.52 -4.88
N GLU A 162 -30.98 -3.16 -5.92
CA GLU A 162 -30.92 -3.84 -7.21
C GLU A 162 -29.61 -3.46 -7.94
N GLU A 163 -28.88 -4.47 -8.42
CA GLU A 163 -27.67 -4.28 -9.21
C GLU A 163 -27.98 -3.65 -10.59
N ASN A 164 -26.97 -3.06 -11.21
CA ASN A 164 -27.04 -2.36 -12.50
C ASN A 164 -27.96 -1.14 -12.49
N LYS A 165 -28.21 -0.59 -11.31
CA LYS A 165 -28.94 0.67 -11.13
C LYS A 165 -28.08 1.72 -10.45
N LYS A 166 -28.37 2.97 -10.76
CA LYS A 166 -27.83 4.14 -10.08
C LYS A 166 -28.85 4.60 -9.03
N TYR A 167 -28.35 4.84 -7.82
CA TYR A 167 -29.14 5.37 -6.72
C TYR A 167 -28.68 6.77 -6.36
N ASP A 168 -29.62 7.64 -6.10
CA ASP A 168 -29.41 9.03 -5.71
C ASP A 168 -29.76 9.20 -4.23
N PHE A 169 -28.92 9.96 -3.53
CA PHE A 169 -29.06 10.19 -2.10
C PHE A 169 -29.02 11.67 -1.79
N THR A 170 -29.79 12.05 -0.78
CA THR A 170 -29.81 13.41 -0.23
C THR A 170 -29.37 13.35 1.24
N VAL A 171 -28.38 14.16 1.58
CA VAL A 171 -27.85 14.28 2.95
C VAL A 171 -28.15 15.67 3.49
N THR A 172 -28.74 15.75 4.67
CA THR A 172 -29.00 16.99 5.41
C THR A 172 -28.46 16.87 6.83
N CYS A 173 -27.86 17.95 7.32
CA CYS A 173 -27.47 18.09 8.71
C CYS A 173 -28.56 18.86 9.47
N ILE A 174 -28.76 18.54 10.73
CA ILE A 174 -29.78 19.12 11.60
C ILE A 174 -29.08 19.67 12.85
N ASP A 175 -29.33 20.93 13.17
CA ASP A 175 -28.83 21.57 14.39
C ASP A 175 -29.70 21.25 15.62
N ARG A 176 -29.29 21.73 16.80
CA ARG A 176 -30.05 21.53 18.04
C ARG A 176 -31.41 22.22 18.08
N TYR A 177 -31.69 23.14 17.16
CA TYR A 177 -32.97 23.84 17.05
C TYR A 177 -33.90 23.17 16.05
N GLY A 178 -33.48 22.12 15.36
CA GLY A 178 -34.23 21.40 14.36
C GLY A 178 -34.12 21.99 12.95
N ASN A 179 -33.26 23.01 12.74
CA ASN A 179 -33.06 23.59 11.41
C ASN A 179 -32.22 22.64 10.55
N GLN A 180 -32.59 22.51 9.28
CA GLN A 180 -31.92 21.66 8.31
C GLN A 180 -30.95 22.45 7.44
N SER A 181 -29.77 21.93 7.20
CA SER A 181 -28.81 22.47 6.24
C SER A 181 -29.37 22.41 4.81
N LYS A 182 -28.70 23.11 3.87
CA LYS A 182 -28.94 22.85 2.44
C LYS A 182 -28.65 21.38 2.15
N PRO A 183 -29.49 20.71 1.33
CA PRO A 183 -29.28 19.32 0.97
C PRO A 183 -28.01 19.14 0.11
N ILE A 184 -27.25 18.11 0.37
CA ILE A 184 -26.14 17.67 -0.47
C ILE A 184 -26.58 16.40 -1.18
N ASN A 185 -26.52 16.40 -2.51
CA ASN A 185 -26.92 15.28 -3.34
C ASN A 185 -25.69 14.52 -3.84
N VAL A 186 -25.70 13.20 -3.68
CA VAL A 186 -24.67 12.30 -4.18
C VAL A 186 -25.32 11.07 -4.80
N SER A 187 -24.56 10.34 -5.62
CA SER A 187 -25.08 9.15 -6.26
C SER A 187 -24.00 8.09 -6.42
N ALA A 188 -24.41 6.82 -6.45
CA ALA A 188 -23.53 5.70 -6.75
C ALA A 188 -24.23 4.62 -7.56
N ASN A 189 -23.45 3.88 -8.33
CA ASN A 189 -23.93 2.68 -9.00
C ASN A 189 -23.95 1.49 -8.02
N VAL A 190 -24.86 0.56 -8.25
CA VAL A 190 -24.92 -0.70 -7.52
C VAL A 190 -24.47 -1.83 -8.42
N TYR A 191 -23.50 -2.58 -7.97
CA TYR A 191 -22.96 -3.75 -8.63
C TYR A 191 -23.44 -5.04 -7.94
N GLY A 192 -23.17 -6.19 -8.55
CA GLY A 192 -23.57 -7.48 -8.01
C GLY A 192 -23.02 -8.63 -8.83
N GLU A 193 -23.81 -9.69 -8.96
CA GLU A 193 -23.44 -10.92 -9.66
C GLU A 193 -23.13 -10.67 -11.15
N SER A 194 -23.81 -9.72 -11.79
CA SER A 194 -23.53 -9.35 -13.19
C SER A 194 -22.10 -8.90 -13.38
N PHE A 195 -21.59 -8.02 -12.49
CA PHE A 195 -20.19 -7.58 -12.54
C PHE A 195 -19.26 -8.73 -12.19
N GLN A 196 -19.55 -9.46 -11.12
CA GLN A 196 -18.71 -10.58 -10.68
C GLN A 196 -18.55 -11.64 -11.77
N SER A 197 -19.61 -11.93 -12.55
CA SER A 197 -19.58 -12.89 -13.64
C SER A 197 -18.70 -12.48 -14.84
N THR A 198 -18.32 -11.21 -14.93
CA THR A 198 -17.37 -10.73 -15.96
C THR A 198 -15.91 -11.01 -15.60
N LEU A 199 -15.64 -11.34 -14.35
CA LEU A 199 -14.29 -11.60 -13.87
C LEU A 199 -13.89 -13.05 -14.12
N SER A 200 -12.61 -13.28 -14.39
CA SER A 200 -12.02 -14.61 -14.51
C SER A 200 -10.72 -14.70 -13.72
N ASN A 201 -10.36 -15.90 -13.28
CA ASN A 201 -9.07 -16.12 -12.64
C ASN A 201 -7.92 -15.96 -13.64
N ARG A 202 -6.74 -15.65 -13.10
CA ARG A 202 -5.50 -15.73 -13.86
C ARG A 202 -5.30 -17.14 -14.40
N THR A 203 -4.61 -17.26 -15.52
CA THR A 203 -4.19 -18.55 -16.08
C THR A 203 -2.70 -18.75 -15.78
N VAL A 204 -2.38 -19.89 -15.20
CA VAL A 204 -1.00 -20.32 -14.96
C VAL A 204 -0.37 -20.73 -16.28
N GLU A 205 0.80 -20.21 -16.62
CA GLU A 205 1.64 -20.68 -17.74
C GLU A 205 2.48 -21.88 -17.30
N VAL A 206 3.22 -21.70 -16.22
CA VAL A 206 4.04 -22.73 -15.57
C VAL A 206 4.13 -22.45 -14.08
N ALA A 207 4.23 -23.50 -13.29
CA ALA A 207 4.55 -23.42 -11.87
C ALA A 207 5.62 -24.46 -11.54
N THR A 208 6.67 -24.05 -10.82
CA THR A 208 7.80 -24.91 -10.50
C THR A 208 8.25 -24.69 -9.06
N ARG A 209 8.40 -25.79 -8.33
CA ARG A 209 8.90 -25.80 -6.96
C ARG A 209 10.38 -26.10 -6.95
N PHE A 210 11.17 -25.18 -6.44
CA PHE A 210 12.59 -25.31 -6.16
C PHE A 210 12.83 -25.56 -4.66
N GLY A 211 14.07 -25.76 -4.28
CA GLY A 211 14.44 -26.07 -2.89
C GLY A 211 13.89 -25.07 -1.88
N ASN A 212 13.98 -23.79 -2.16
CA ASN A 212 13.58 -22.70 -1.27
C ASN A 212 12.20 -22.08 -1.56
N GLY A 213 11.40 -22.60 -2.50
CA GLY A 213 10.10 -22.01 -2.78
C GLY A 213 9.44 -22.45 -4.07
N LEU A 214 8.36 -21.78 -4.40
CA LEU A 214 7.56 -21.97 -5.61
C LEU A 214 7.56 -20.70 -6.46
N VAL A 215 7.74 -20.82 -7.76
CA VAL A 215 7.48 -19.75 -8.71
C VAL A 215 6.27 -20.09 -9.57
N VAL A 216 5.39 -19.10 -9.76
CA VAL A 216 4.22 -19.20 -10.66
C VAL A 216 4.34 -18.12 -11.71
N LYS A 217 4.42 -18.52 -12.98
CA LYS A 217 4.38 -17.63 -14.14
C LYS A 217 2.95 -17.58 -14.69
N TRP A 218 2.47 -16.37 -14.91
CA TRP A 218 1.09 -16.13 -15.33
C TRP A 218 1.01 -15.89 -16.83
N LYS A 219 0.18 -16.66 -17.52
CA LYS A 219 -0.11 -16.49 -18.95
C LYS A 219 -1.05 -15.31 -19.17
N ASP A 220 -2.21 -15.34 -18.51
CA ASP A 220 -3.22 -14.29 -18.60
C ASP A 220 -3.42 -13.65 -17.23
N ARG A 221 -3.58 -12.33 -17.22
CA ARG A 221 -3.63 -11.50 -16.01
C ARG A 221 -4.78 -10.51 -16.07
N PRO A 222 -6.03 -10.99 -16.01
CA PRO A 222 -7.21 -10.13 -16.18
C PRO A 222 -7.39 -9.12 -15.04
N GLY A 223 -6.70 -9.28 -13.91
CA GLY A 223 -6.79 -8.37 -12.78
C GLY A 223 -5.75 -8.66 -11.70
N SER A 224 -5.86 -7.92 -10.61
CA SER A 224 -5.12 -8.21 -9.38
C SER A 224 -5.60 -9.53 -8.79
N CYS A 225 -4.74 -10.19 -8.02
CA CYS A 225 -5.04 -11.52 -7.51
C CYS A 225 -4.56 -11.65 -6.07
N VAL A 226 -5.25 -12.44 -5.28
CA VAL A 226 -4.84 -12.86 -3.95
C VAL A 226 -4.44 -14.33 -4.00
N LEU A 227 -3.27 -14.63 -3.42
CA LEU A 227 -2.78 -15.98 -3.22
C LEU A 227 -2.87 -16.31 -1.73
N ASN A 228 -3.38 -17.50 -1.41
CA ASN A 228 -3.41 -18.04 -0.06
C ASN A 228 -2.71 -19.39 -0.06
N TYR A 229 -1.75 -19.58 0.85
CA TYR A 229 -0.99 -20.81 0.95
C TYR A 229 -0.51 -21.02 2.39
N LYS A 230 0.02 -22.19 2.69
CA LYS A 230 0.75 -22.43 3.92
C LYS A 230 2.24 -22.29 3.68
N ASP A 231 2.92 -21.58 4.57
CA ASP A 231 4.38 -21.56 4.57
C ASP A 231 4.96 -22.92 5.03
N GLU A 232 6.28 -23.03 5.03
CA GLU A 232 6.97 -24.25 5.44
C GLU A 232 6.73 -24.63 6.91
N ALA A 233 6.37 -23.68 7.75
CA ALA A 233 5.98 -23.91 9.16
C ALA A 233 4.51 -24.30 9.31
N GLY A 234 3.75 -24.33 8.22
CA GLY A 234 2.32 -24.63 8.19
C GLY A 234 1.41 -23.44 8.53
N LYS A 235 1.97 -22.24 8.60
CA LYS A 235 1.21 -21.02 8.87
C LYS A 235 0.53 -20.51 7.60
N GLU A 236 -0.73 -20.09 7.71
CA GLU A 236 -1.46 -19.45 6.62
C GLU A 236 -0.82 -18.11 6.22
N VAL A 237 -0.59 -17.95 4.93
CA VAL A 237 -0.02 -16.73 4.32
C VAL A 237 -0.96 -16.24 3.24
N THR A 238 -1.23 -14.95 3.23
CA THR A 238 -1.97 -14.24 2.18
C THR A 238 -1.05 -13.26 1.47
N LYS A 239 -0.94 -13.38 0.15
CA LYS A 239 -0.14 -12.48 -0.68
C LYS A 239 -1.02 -11.86 -1.77
N TYR A 240 -0.98 -10.53 -1.85
CA TYR A 240 -1.67 -9.78 -2.90
C TYR A 240 -0.69 -9.47 -4.03
N ILE A 241 -1.10 -9.71 -5.26
CA ILE A 241 -0.33 -9.44 -6.47
C ILE A 241 -1.09 -8.50 -7.40
N THR A 242 -0.37 -7.60 -8.04
CA THR A 242 -0.94 -6.62 -8.96
C THR A 242 -1.20 -7.21 -10.34
N SER A 243 -2.05 -6.57 -11.14
CA SER A 243 -2.32 -6.99 -12.52
C SER A 243 -1.07 -6.99 -13.43
N GLY A 244 -0.06 -6.17 -13.11
CA GLY A 244 1.21 -6.10 -13.86
C GLY A 244 2.20 -7.23 -13.56
N GLU A 245 2.04 -7.94 -12.45
CA GLU A 245 2.96 -8.98 -12.01
C GLU A 245 2.87 -10.24 -12.87
N THR A 246 3.95 -10.56 -13.58
CA THR A 246 4.04 -11.71 -14.52
C THR A 246 4.42 -13.00 -13.83
N ASN A 247 5.22 -12.91 -12.77
CA ASN A 247 5.75 -14.04 -12.02
C ASN A 247 5.54 -13.79 -10.53
N SER A 248 5.06 -14.79 -9.82
CA SER A 248 4.91 -14.72 -8.36
C SER A 248 5.88 -15.70 -7.69
N TYR A 249 6.77 -15.17 -6.86
CA TYR A 249 7.76 -15.92 -6.09
C TYR A 249 7.28 -16.11 -4.66
N LEU A 250 7.16 -17.36 -4.24
CA LEU A 250 6.73 -17.79 -2.90
C LEU A 250 7.91 -18.54 -2.25
N LEU A 251 8.87 -17.77 -1.73
CA LEU A 251 10.16 -18.32 -1.23
C LEU A 251 10.02 -19.18 0.03
N ASP A 252 8.91 -19.06 0.73
CA ASP A 252 8.58 -19.80 1.94
C ASP A 252 7.47 -20.83 1.73
N PHE A 253 7.16 -21.17 0.49
CA PHE A 253 6.02 -22.02 0.14
C PHE A 253 6.14 -23.42 0.74
N GLY A 254 5.14 -23.82 1.54
CA GLY A 254 4.97 -25.16 2.09
C GLY A 254 3.94 -25.99 1.32
N SER A 255 2.68 -25.56 1.31
CA SER A 255 1.57 -26.30 0.69
C SER A 255 0.32 -25.46 0.43
N ASP A 256 -0.71 -26.08 -0.13
CA ASP A 256 -2.11 -25.64 -0.18
C ASP A 256 -2.31 -24.28 -0.90
N LEU A 257 -1.68 -24.09 -2.07
CA LEU A 257 -1.83 -22.84 -2.82
C LEU A 257 -3.20 -22.74 -3.49
N SER A 258 -3.93 -21.70 -3.15
CA SER A 258 -5.10 -21.24 -3.88
C SER A 258 -4.93 -19.77 -4.30
N TYR A 259 -5.67 -19.38 -5.34
CA TYR A 259 -5.62 -18.00 -5.83
C TYR A 259 -6.98 -17.55 -6.36
N ALA A 260 -7.26 -16.25 -6.20
CA ALA A 260 -8.50 -15.65 -6.68
C ALA A 260 -8.21 -14.27 -7.27
N THR A 261 -8.60 -14.07 -8.52
CA THR A 261 -8.60 -12.73 -9.13
C THR A 261 -9.66 -11.87 -8.48
N TYR A 262 -9.36 -10.61 -8.24
CA TYR A 262 -10.30 -9.65 -7.70
C TYR A 262 -10.26 -8.33 -8.48
N ALA A 263 -11.37 -7.62 -8.41
CA ALA A 263 -11.49 -6.28 -8.97
C ALA A 263 -12.45 -5.43 -8.14
N VAL A 264 -12.25 -4.12 -8.20
CA VAL A 264 -13.23 -3.13 -7.76
C VAL A 264 -13.90 -2.56 -9.01
N PRO A 265 -15.23 -2.37 -9.03
CA PRO A 265 -15.93 -1.90 -10.21
C PRO A 265 -15.57 -0.45 -10.58
N GLU A 266 -15.20 0.35 -9.61
CA GLU A 266 -14.74 1.73 -9.75
C GLU A 266 -13.80 2.11 -8.59
N SER A 267 -12.97 3.14 -8.78
CA SER A 267 -11.84 3.46 -7.88
C SER A 267 -12.23 3.70 -6.42
N ASN A 268 -13.46 4.11 -6.16
CA ASN A 268 -13.95 4.43 -4.83
C ASN A 268 -15.01 3.44 -4.31
N ALA A 269 -15.10 2.26 -4.91
CA ALA A 269 -16.08 1.26 -4.50
C ALA A 269 -15.87 0.84 -3.03
N ALA A 270 -16.98 0.60 -2.33
CA ALA A 270 -16.98 0.09 -0.96
C ALA A 270 -16.61 -1.39 -0.88
N ASP A 271 -16.88 -2.13 -1.98
CA ASP A 271 -16.69 -3.58 -2.03
C ASP A 271 -15.74 -4.00 -3.14
N THR A 272 -15.02 -5.07 -2.85
CA THR A 272 -14.16 -5.79 -3.78
C THR A 272 -14.85 -7.09 -4.19
N PHE A 273 -14.83 -7.40 -5.47
CA PHE A 273 -15.41 -8.63 -6.02
C PHE A 273 -14.31 -9.63 -6.31
N TYR A 274 -14.51 -10.87 -5.88
CA TYR A 274 -13.57 -11.97 -6.05
C TYR A 274 -14.15 -13.05 -6.94
N VAL A 275 -13.32 -13.60 -7.80
CA VAL A 275 -13.62 -14.86 -8.49
C VAL A 275 -13.54 -16.00 -7.47
N ALA A 276 -14.29 -17.07 -7.68
CA ALA A 276 -14.15 -18.28 -6.86
C ALA A 276 -12.69 -18.76 -6.88
N PRO A 277 -12.09 -19.08 -5.71
CA PRO A 277 -10.71 -19.50 -5.64
C PRO A 277 -10.43 -20.75 -6.50
N ALA A 278 -9.34 -20.70 -7.26
CA ALA A 278 -8.78 -21.85 -7.94
C ALA A 278 -7.65 -22.45 -7.09
N ILE A 279 -7.53 -23.78 -7.09
CA ILE A 279 -6.44 -24.51 -6.41
C ILE A 279 -5.32 -24.72 -7.41
N LEU A 280 -4.08 -24.48 -6.99
CA LEU A 280 -2.88 -24.82 -7.73
C LEU A 280 -2.16 -25.99 -7.02
N ASP A 281 -2.43 -27.19 -7.46
CA ASP A 281 -1.85 -28.45 -6.98
C ASP A 281 -0.98 -29.16 -8.02
N ASN A 282 -0.96 -28.64 -9.25
CA ASN A 282 -0.16 -29.17 -10.35
C ASN A 282 1.02 -28.23 -10.65
N TYR A 283 2.18 -28.57 -10.11
CA TYR A 283 3.44 -27.90 -10.37
C TYR A 283 4.58 -28.93 -10.49
N GLU A 284 5.61 -28.58 -11.26
CA GLU A 284 6.82 -29.41 -11.33
C GLU A 284 7.60 -29.28 -10.01
N ASP A 285 7.99 -30.41 -9.41
CA ASP A 285 8.77 -30.44 -8.16
C ASP A 285 10.22 -30.79 -8.45
N LEU A 286 11.09 -29.76 -8.38
CA LEU A 286 12.54 -29.87 -8.61
C LEU A 286 13.35 -29.81 -7.31
N ARG A 287 12.72 -30.03 -6.16
CA ARG A 287 13.43 -30.05 -4.87
C ARG A 287 14.45 -31.17 -4.80
N SER A 288 15.57 -30.86 -4.16
CA SER A 288 16.63 -31.80 -3.87
C SER A 288 16.38 -32.47 -2.51
N ILE A 289 15.85 -33.71 -2.57
CA ILE A 289 15.52 -34.52 -1.39
C ILE A 289 16.65 -35.54 -1.20
N LEU A 290 17.29 -35.53 -0.01
CA LEU A 290 18.39 -36.45 0.35
C LEU A 290 17.89 -37.51 1.32
N SER A 291 18.23 -38.78 1.05
CA SER A 291 18.07 -39.90 1.98
C SER A 291 19.36 -40.71 2.08
N ALA A 292 19.55 -41.42 3.20
CA ALA A 292 20.71 -42.25 3.41
C ALA A 292 20.72 -43.53 2.56
N SER A 293 19.62 -43.85 1.92
CA SER A 293 19.44 -45.12 1.17
C SER A 293 19.93 -45.09 -0.28
N GLU A 294 20.18 -43.86 -0.83
CA GLU A 294 20.50 -43.69 -2.25
C GLU A 294 21.47 -42.53 -2.52
N THR A 295 22.17 -42.62 -3.64
CA THR A 295 22.90 -41.49 -4.21
C THR A 295 21.93 -40.59 -4.97
N ARG A 296 21.95 -39.30 -4.70
CA ARG A 296 21.11 -38.31 -5.38
C ARG A 296 21.95 -37.43 -6.29
N GLU A 297 21.62 -37.43 -7.59
CA GLU A 297 22.10 -36.42 -8.54
C GLU A 297 21.23 -35.17 -8.43
N ILE A 298 21.87 -34.01 -8.21
CA ILE A 298 21.23 -32.72 -8.12
C ILE A 298 21.64 -31.92 -9.33
N SER A 299 20.70 -31.65 -10.22
CA SER A 299 20.95 -30.81 -11.37
C SER A 299 21.38 -29.41 -10.92
N VAL A 300 22.49 -28.93 -11.45
CA VAL A 300 22.98 -27.57 -11.19
C VAL A 300 22.02 -26.47 -11.66
N PHE A 301 21.03 -26.81 -12.48
CA PHE A 301 19.99 -25.90 -12.92
C PHE A 301 18.88 -25.68 -11.88
N ASN A 302 18.84 -26.53 -10.84
CA ASN A 302 17.82 -26.48 -9.80
C ASN A 302 18.25 -25.67 -8.57
N PHE A 303 19.18 -24.70 -8.77
CA PHE A 303 19.54 -23.75 -7.70
C PHE A 303 18.34 -22.94 -7.24
N ASP A 304 18.46 -22.31 -6.08
CA ASP A 304 17.37 -21.63 -5.38
C ASP A 304 16.82 -20.42 -6.16
N LEU A 305 15.58 -20.08 -5.87
CA LEU A 305 14.92 -18.85 -6.33
C LEU A 305 15.43 -17.64 -5.55
N GLY A 306 15.18 -16.45 -6.06
CA GLY A 306 15.46 -15.18 -5.38
C GLY A 306 16.38 -14.26 -6.16
N GLY A 307 16.97 -14.75 -7.24
CA GLY A 307 17.82 -13.95 -8.13
C GLY A 307 19.23 -13.72 -7.58
N GLU A 308 19.89 -12.72 -8.19
CA GLU A 308 21.24 -12.30 -7.85
C GLU A 308 21.40 -11.98 -6.35
N GLY A 309 22.45 -12.51 -5.74
CA GLY A 309 22.75 -12.31 -4.33
C GLY A 309 21.94 -13.18 -3.35
N ILE A 310 20.94 -13.96 -3.83
CA ILE A 310 20.11 -14.87 -3.02
C ILE A 310 20.22 -16.30 -3.54
N GLY A 311 19.80 -16.55 -4.76
CA GLY A 311 19.87 -17.87 -5.38
C GLY A 311 21.20 -18.13 -6.07
N TYR A 312 21.85 -17.10 -6.53
CA TYR A 312 23.14 -17.16 -7.21
C TYR A 312 23.89 -15.82 -7.15
N HIS A 313 25.15 -15.86 -7.55
CA HIS A 313 25.95 -14.69 -7.94
C HIS A 313 26.73 -15.03 -9.22
N ASP A 314 26.67 -14.12 -10.18
CA ASP A 314 27.35 -14.24 -11.46
C ASP A 314 27.92 -12.87 -11.85
N ASP A 315 29.14 -12.86 -12.40
CA ASP A 315 29.81 -11.62 -12.82
C ASP A 315 29.17 -11.00 -14.06
N SER A 316 28.44 -11.80 -14.86
CA SER A 316 27.67 -11.34 -16.00
C SER A 316 26.21 -11.02 -15.65
N ALA A 317 25.65 -9.98 -16.25
CA ALA A 317 24.26 -9.62 -16.04
C ALA A 317 23.28 -10.49 -16.85
N ASN A 318 23.79 -11.21 -17.86
CA ASN A 318 23.00 -12.03 -18.77
C ASN A 318 23.74 -13.32 -19.07
N ASN A 319 22.98 -14.41 -19.20
CA ASN A 319 23.49 -15.71 -19.60
C ASN A 319 24.19 -15.64 -20.96
N GLU A 320 25.53 -15.78 -20.99
CA GLU A 320 26.35 -15.73 -22.21
C GLU A 320 26.21 -17.01 -23.04
N ALA A 321 25.85 -18.12 -22.39
CA ALA A 321 25.63 -19.41 -23.03
C ALA A 321 24.26 -19.56 -23.72
N GLY A 322 23.26 -18.76 -23.32
CA GLY A 322 22.01 -18.53 -24.01
C GLY A 322 20.91 -19.59 -23.85
N TYR A 323 21.02 -20.55 -22.95
CA TYR A 323 19.95 -21.53 -22.70
C TYR A 323 18.92 -21.04 -21.68
N ASN A 324 17.65 -20.95 -22.05
CA ASN A 324 16.57 -20.34 -21.28
C ASN A 324 15.90 -21.30 -20.26
N TYR A 325 16.57 -22.30 -19.74
CA TYR A 325 15.97 -23.30 -18.86
C TYR A 325 15.19 -22.70 -17.69
N ARG A 326 15.76 -21.74 -16.97
CA ARG A 326 15.15 -21.14 -15.79
C ARG A 326 13.88 -20.38 -16.16
N SER A 327 13.91 -19.61 -17.26
CA SER A 327 12.74 -18.88 -17.77
C SER A 327 11.64 -19.83 -18.24
N GLU A 328 11.98 -20.99 -18.83
CA GLU A 328 11.03 -22.05 -19.18
C GLU A 328 10.36 -22.67 -17.94
N LYS A 329 11.03 -22.65 -16.80
CA LYS A 329 10.52 -23.09 -15.48
C LYS A 329 9.79 -21.96 -14.72
N GLY A 330 9.66 -20.78 -15.32
CA GLY A 330 8.98 -19.63 -14.75
C GLY A 330 9.86 -18.71 -13.91
N ASP A 331 11.17 -18.97 -13.80
CA ASP A 331 12.09 -18.12 -13.07
C ASP A 331 12.82 -17.14 -13.99
N ASP A 332 12.26 -15.95 -14.14
CA ASP A 332 12.84 -14.86 -14.93
C ASP A 332 13.82 -13.99 -14.10
N ASN A 333 14.09 -14.34 -12.83
CA ASN A 333 15.01 -13.62 -11.94
C ASN A 333 16.45 -14.17 -11.94
N SER A 334 16.77 -15.07 -12.85
CA SER A 334 18.10 -15.71 -12.93
C SER A 334 18.75 -15.54 -14.31
N PRO A 335 18.79 -14.31 -14.90
CA PRO A 335 19.31 -14.12 -16.25
C PRO A 335 20.84 -14.20 -16.33
N GLY A 336 21.59 -14.05 -15.23
CA GLY A 336 23.04 -13.98 -15.22
C GLY A 336 23.72 -15.34 -15.34
N VAL A 337 23.11 -16.40 -14.80
CA VAL A 337 23.78 -17.71 -14.75
C VAL A 337 23.96 -18.30 -16.16
N ASP A 338 25.17 -18.70 -16.49
CA ASP A 338 25.58 -19.21 -17.79
C ASP A 338 25.15 -20.66 -18.04
N LEU A 339 23.88 -20.82 -18.37
CA LEU A 339 23.26 -22.10 -18.66
C LEU A 339 23.50 -22.51 -20.12
N GLU A 340 24.20 -23.63 -20.32
CA GLU A 340 24.50 -24.17 -21.64
C GLU A 340 23.49 -25.24 -22.07
N PHE A 341 23.25 -25.37 -23.38
CA PHE A 341 22.39 -26.42 -23.97
C PHE A 341 22.83 -27.84 -23.64
N GLY A 342 24.09 -28.05 -23.22
CA GLY A 342 24.61 -29.29 -22.70
C GLY A 342 24.12 -29.69 -21.32
N MET A 343 23.18 -28.94 -20.73
CA MET A 343 22.68 -29.10 -19.35
C MET A 343 23.79 -28.94 -18.31
N ASN A 344 24.68 -27.96 -18.52
CA ASN A 344 25.76 -27.59 -17.61
C ASN A 344 25.84 -26.07 -17.43
N ILE A 345 26.42 -25.66 -16.33
CA ILE A 345 26.88 -24.29 -16.15
C ILE A 345 28.31 -24.20 -16.71
N GLY A 346 28.55 -23.19 -17.53
CA GLY A 346 29.83 -22.86 -18.14
C GLY A 346 30.23 -21.43 -17.87
N TYR A 347 31.29 -20.96 -18.54
CA TYR A 347 31.82 -19.59 -18.42
C TYR A 347 32.12 -19.14 -16.99
N THR A 348 32.35 -20.10 -16.08
CA THR A 348 32.49 -19.82 -14.65
C THR A 348 33.72 -18.97 -14.33
N GLY A 349 33.54 -18.03 -13.40
CA GLY A 349 34.55 -17.13 -12.87
C GLY A 349 34.74 -17.24 -11.36
N GLU A 350 35.90 -16.77 -10.88
CA GLU A 350 36.19 -16.71 -9.44
C GLU A 350 35.20 -15.79 -8.71
N GLY A 351 34.57 -16.31 -7.64
CA GLY A 351 33.62 -15.57 -6.84
C GLY A 351 32.16 -15.89 -7.14
N GLU A 352 31.86 -16.44 -8.31
CA GLU A 352 30.50 -16.88 -8.66
C GLU A 352 30.02 -18.04 -7.77
N TRP A 353 28.71 -18.13 -7.58
CA TRP A 353 28.13 -19.20 -6.78
C TRP A 353 26.67 -19.46 -7.10
N GLN A 354 26.21 -20.68 -6.78
CA GLN A 354 24.78 -21.06 -6.75
C GLN A 354 24.42 -21.62 -5.38
N MET A 355 23.21 -21.31 -4.93
CA MET A 355 22.63 -21.79 -3.68
C MET A 355 21.66 -22.93 -3.95
N PHE A 356 21.71 -23.96 -3.11
CA PHE A 356 20.80 -25.10 -3.15
C PHE A 356 20.22 -25.33 -1.77
N THR A 357 18.90 -25.31 -1.64
CA THR A 357 18.21 -25.76 -0.44
C THR A 357 17.90 -27.24 -0.56
N LEU A 358 18.43 -28.04 0.35
CA LEU A 358 18.27 -29.49 0.40
C LEU A 358 17.24 -29.86 1.49
N ASP A 359 16.42 -30.87 1.19
CA ASP A 359 15.48 -31.48 2.15
C ASP A 359 16.08 -32.83 2.60
N VAL A 360 16.74 -32.84 3.77
CA VAL A 360 17.43 -34.00 4.30
C VAL A 360 16.51 -34.86 5.14
N GLN A 361 16.19 -36.05 4.64
CA GLN A 361 15.28 -36.99 5.30
C GLN A 361 15.95 -37.77 6.41
N ASP A 362 17.26 -38.09 6.26
CA ASP A 362 18.04 -38.84 7.21
C ASP A 362 19.27 -38.06 7.66
N ALA A 363 19.43 -37.86 8.96
CA ALA A 363 20.63 -37.24 9.51
C ALA A 363 21.86 -38.14 9.26
N GLY A 364 22.98 -37.52 8.87
CA GLY A 364 24.20 -38.31 8.59
C GLY A 364 25.30 -37.52 7.92
N THR A 365 26.31 -38.27 7.48
CA THR A 365 27.41 -37.74 6.68
C THR A 365 27.24 -38.17 5.24
N TYR A 366 27.20 -37.19 4.35
CA TYR A 366 27.05 -37.36 2.91
C TYR A 366 28.38 -37.00 2.23
N ALA A 367 28.83 -37.86 1.31
CA ALA A 367 29.93 -37.51 0.43
C ALA A 367 29.42 -36.67 -0.74
N PHE A 368 30.11 -35.58 -1.02
CA PHE A 368 29.78 -34.70 -2.18
C PHE A 368 30.73 -35.01 -3.32
N ASP A 369 30.19 -35.09 -4.54
CA ASP A 369 30.97 -35.19 -5.74
C ASP A 369 30.42 -34.25 -6.81
N LEU A 370 31.27 -33.72 -7.71
CA LEU A 370 30.92 -32.81 -8.75
C LEU A 370 31.18 -33.43 -10.12
N PHE A 371 30.14 -33.47 -10.98
CA PHE A 371 30.26 -33.94 -12.35
C PHE A 371 30.65 -32.76 -13.24
N ARG A 372 31.94 -32.71 -13.59
CA ARG A 372 32.57 -31.51 -14.20
C ARG A 372 33.40 -31.84 -15.43
N SER A 373 33.72 -30.83 -16.23
CA SER A 373 34.76 -30.87 -17.28
C SER A 373 35.69 -29.67 -17.19
N VAL A 374 36.95 -29.86 -17.49
CA VAL A 374 37.99 -28.83 -17.40
C VAL A 374 38.92 -28.92 -18.61
N ASN A 375 39.29 -27.77 -19.19
CA ASN A 375 40.22 -27.73 -20.34
C ASN A 375 41.27 -26.62 -20.18
N ASN A 376 42.37 -26.74 -20.96
CA ASN A 376 43.40 -25.72 -21.14
C ASN A 376 44.19 -25.31 -19.86
N GLY A 377 44.47 -26.25 -18.97
CA GLY A 377 45.27 -26.00 -17.76
C GLY A 377 44.55 -25.15 -16.72
N ASN A 378 43.31 -24.78 -16.95
CA ASN A 378 42.45 -24.09 -16.01
C ASN A 378 41.63 -25.14 -15.26
N GLY A 379 41.21 -24.85 -14.11
CA GLY A 379 40.41 -25.70 -13.24
C GLY A 379 40.17 -24.96 -11.95
N GLY A 380 41.25 -24.45 -11.38
CA GLY A 380 41.21 -23.69 -10.15
C GLY A 380 40.65 -24.48 -8.98
N TYR A 381 39.87 -23.82 -8.16
CA TYR A 381 39.29 -24.39 -6.97
C TYR A 381 37.77 -24.17 -6.93
N TYR A 382 37.08 -25.02 -6.20
CA TYR A 382 35.74 -24.78 -5.69
C TYR A 382 35.67 -24.99 -4.20
N SER A 383 34.71 -24.45 -3.53
CA SER A 383 34.38 -24.75 -2.13
C SER A 383 32.86 -24.84 -1.96
N LEU A 384 32.45 -25.42 -0.84
CA LEU A 384 31.06 -25.46 -0.44
C LEU A 384 30.91 -24.63 0.85
N GLU A 385 29.72 -24.05 1.00
CA GLU A 385 29.31 -23.41 2.25
C GLU A 385 28.02 -24.09 2.68
N VAL A 386 28.04 -24.72 3.85
CA VAL A 386 26.88 -25.44 4.41
C VAL A 386 26.28 -24.63 5.55
N ASP A 387 25.02 -24.19 5.40
CA ASP A 387 24.34 -23.35 6.37
C ASP A 387 25.16 -22.11 6.78
N GLY A 388 25.82 -21.50 5.80
CA GLY A 388 26.67 -20.33 6.00
C GLY A 388 28.07 -20.62 6.50
N VAL A 389 28.46 -21.90 6.68
CA VAL A 389 29.79 -22.30 7.14
C VAL A 389 30.62 -22.84 5.97
N PRO A 390 31.71 -22.16 5.57
CA PRO A 390 32.53 -22.59 4.45
C PRO A 390 33.31 -23.88 4.77
N THR A 391 33.47 -24.74 3.75
CA THR A 391 34.34 -25.92 3.79
C THR A 391 35.73 -25.59 3.22
N ASN A 392 36.62 -26.56 3.26
CA ASN A 392 37.91 -26.42 2.58
C ASN A 392 37.74 -26.37 1.07
N SER A 393 38.61 -25.58 0.40
CA SER A 393 38.68 -25.53 -1.05
C SER A 393 39.20 -26.85 -1.64
N VAL A 394 38.63 -27.25 -2.76
CA VAL A 394 38.98 -28.46 -3.51
C VAL A 394 39.53 -28.06 -4.85
N TYR A 395 40.71 -28.58 -5.19
CA TYR A 395 41.33 -28.37 -6.49
C TYR A 395 40.64 -29.19 -7.57
N MET A 396 40.36 -28.54 -8.72
CA MET A 396 39.75 -29.15 -9.89
C MET A 396 40.80 -29.81 -10.78
N ILE A 397 40.59 -31.07 -11.07
CA ILE A 397 41.52 -31.84 -11.92
C ILE A 397 41.26 -31.46 -13.38
N ASN A 398 42.31 -31.08 -14.09
CA ASN A 398 42.26 -30.74 -15.49
C ASN A 398 42.29 -31.97 -16.39
N ASP A 399 41.27 -32.17 -17.23
CA ASP A 399 41.18 -33.27 -18.19
C ASP A 399 41.54 -32.86 -19.60
N ASN A 400 41.85 -31.58 -19.87
CA ASN A 400 42.13 -30.99 -21.15
C ASN A 400 41.04 -31.19 -22.22
N ASP A 401 39.76 -31.32 -21.78
CA ASP A 401 38.61 -31.54 -22.67
C ASP A 401 37.33 -31.03 -22.06
N TRP A 402 36.75 -29.97 -22.65
CA TRP A 402 35.44 -29.40 -22.25
C TRP A 402 34.26 -30.37 -22.43
N SER A 403 34.42 -31.40 -23.27
CA SER A 403 33.36 -32.38 -23.52
C SER A 403 33.41 -33.59 -22.64
N ALA A 404 34.56 -33.82 -21.95
CA ALA A 404 34.82 -34.98 -21.10
C ALA A 404 34.35 -34.78 -19.66
N PHE A 405 33.07 -34.84 -19.43
CA PHE A 405 32.52 -34.76 -18.07
C PHE A 405 32.87 -36.03 -17.26
N LYS A 406 33.35 -35.81 -16.04
CA LYS A 406 33.75 -36.89 -15.08
C LYS A 406 33.40 -36.48 -13.66
N TRP A 407 33.18 -37.46 -12.81
CA TRP A 407 33.09 -37.25 -11.37
C TRP A 407 34.44 -36.86 -10.82
N GLN A 408 34.53 -35.73 -10.11
CA GLN A 408 35.77 -35.12 -9.61
C GLN A 408 36.56 -36.04 -8.72
N HIS A 409 35.91 -36.79 -7.84
CA HIS A 409 36.54 -37.60 -6.81
C HIS A 409 36.67 -39.09 -7.17
N ALA A 410 36.26 -39.49 -8.37
CA ALA A 410 36.46 -40.86 -8.83
C ALA A 410 37.93 -41.30 -8.85
N THR A 411 38.85 -40.32 -9.08
CA THR A 411 40.29 -40.58 -9.13
C THR A 411 40.99 -40.32 -7.78
N TYR A 412 40.44 -39.42 -6.96
CA TYR A 412 41.01 -38.99 -5.68
C TYR A 412 39.95 -38.97 -4.59
N PRO A 413 39.41 -40.12 -4.19
CA PRO A 413 38.30 -40.20 -3.23
C PRO A 413 38.66 -39.70 -1.83
N GLU A 414 39.93 -39.64 -1.47
CA GLU A 414 40.40 -39.11 -0.18
C GLU A 414 40.20 -37.62 -0.02
N ASN A 415 40.07 -36.88 -1.12
CA ASN A 415 39.83 -35.43 -1.14
C ASN A 415 38.34 -35.07 -1.24
N GLN A 416 37.47 -36.07 -1.27
CA GLN A 416 36.03 -35.87 -1.43
C GLN A 416 35.44 -35.15 -0.20
N PRO A 417 34.73 -34.00 -0.36
CA PRO A 417 34.05 -33.33 0.73
C PRO A 417 33.03 -34.24 1.42
N LYS A 418 33.02 -34.19 2.74
CA LYS A 418 32.03 -34.90 3.57
C LYS A 418 31.24 -33.89 4.34
N LEU A 419 29.93 -33.82 4.04
CA LEU A 419 28.99 -32.86 4.61
C LEU A 419 28.14 -33.53 5.68
N HIS A 420 28.03 -32.92 6.85
CA HIS A 420 27.20 -33.42 7.94
C HIS A 420 25.90 -32.67 8.00
N PHE A 421 24.80 -33.38 7.91
CA PHE A 421 23.45 -32.81 8.00
C PHE A 421 22.67 -33.46 9.16
N THR A 422 21.87 -32.62 9.82
CA THR A 422 20.72 -33.08 10.60
C THR A 422 19.55 -33.37 9.68
N LYS A 423 18.46 -33.93 10.20
CA LYS A 423 17.21 -34.03 9.46
C LYS A 423 16.58 -32.65 9.33
N GLY A 424 16.09 -32.30 8.13
CA GLY A 424 15.42 -31.04 7.82
C GLY A 424 16.02 -30.31 6.63
N LYS A 425 15.75 -29.04 6.51
CA LYS A 425 16.28 -28.20 5.44
C LYS A 425 17.67 -27.67 5.77
N HIS A 426 18.52 -27.70 4.78
CA HIS A 426 19.89 -27.19 4.82
C HIS A 426 20.20 -26.44 3.53
N THR A 427 21.04 -25.44 3.60
CA THR A 427 21.56 -24.74 2.42
C THR A 427 22.96 -25.19 2.09
N VAL A 428 23.23 -25.42 0.80
CA VAL A 428 24.56 -25.65 0.27
C VAL A 428 24.83 -24.64 -0.83
N LYS A 429 25.89 -23.84 -0.65
CA LYS A 429 26.37 -22.91 -1.65
C LYS A 429 27.59 -23.51 -2.32
N LEU A 430 27.56 -23.70 -3.64
CA LEU A 430 28.71 -24.04 -4.44
C LEU A 430 29.40 -22.76 -4.90
N VAL A 431 30.65 -22.56 -4.49
CA VAL A 431 31.41 -21.33 -4.76
C VAL A 431 32.57 -21.65 -5.68
N ILE A 432 32.70 -20.93 -6.77
CA ILE A 432 33.83 -20.98 -7.67
C ILE A 432 34.99 -20.22 -7.00
N GLY A 433 36.07 -20.91 -6.74
CA GLY A 433 37.26 -20.39 -6.04
C GLY A 433 38.33 -19.85 -6.96
N GLU A 434 39.53 -19.61 -6.37
CA GLU A 434 40.67 -19.02 -7.09
C GLU A 434 40.99 -19.77 -8.37
N GLY A 435 41.09 -19.03 -9.47
CA GLY A 435 41.37 -19.52 -10.81
C GLY A 435 40.31 -20.47 -11.38
N GLY A 436 39.13 -20.49 -10.77
CA GLY A 436 38.02 -21.34 -11.21
C GLY A 436 37.60 -21.06 -12.65
N ASN A 437 37.68 -22.07 -13.49
CA ASN A 437 37.21 -22.05 -14.86
C ASN A 437 36.91 -23.49 -15.28
N PHE A 438 35.71 -23.94 -15.05
CA PHE A 438 35.26 -25.30 -15.31
C PHE A 438 33.77 -25.35 -15.57
N ASN A 439 33.33 -26.36 -16.31
CA ASN A 439 31.90 -26.61 -16.52
C ASN A 439 31.43 -27.71 -15.54
N TYR A 440 30.21 -27.64 -15.09
CA TYR A 440 29.62 -28.64 -14.19
C TYR A 440 28.12 -28.87 -14.43
N LYS A 441 27.63 -30.12 -14.09
CA LYS A 441 26.23 -30.56 -14.36
C LYS A 441 25.47 -30.98 -13.11
N PHE A 442 26.14 -31.68 -12.19
CA PHE A 442 25.59 -32.31 -10.99
C PHE A 442 26.55 -32.17 -9.85
#